data_557e755071e8417c336a894dc99cbf6c
#
_entry.id   557e755071e8417c336a894dc99cbf6c
#
_cell.length_a   1.000
_cell.length_b   1.000
_cell.length_c   1.000
_cell.angle_alpha   90.00
_cell.angle_beta   90.00
_cell.angle_gamma   90.00
#
_symmetry.space_group_name_H-M   'P 1'
#
loop_
_entity.id
_entity.type
_entity.pdbx_description
1 polymer ?
#
loop_
_entity_poly.entity_id
_entity_poly.type
_entity_poly.pdbx_seq_one_letter_code
_entity_poly.pdbx_strand_id
1 'polypeptide(L)'
;LKKDRLFLVGLLVKLILISVFIPLVQSQWLLVFLVHTIENITLDPWSNFLIAGGDSLSFPYGPVMLMALLPTTIAGWGIDSIIGVNFFSGLGFRLGLLGADILLLLLLLQQFNQYRHKIILFYWLSPLFLFITYWHGQIDIIPVVLFILSLSMLKQKKQLMSGIVMGLAVAAKHSMLVGVPFVFLYLWFGRGITQHNGRFLLGFFAVLLFESILLFSNGFSSMVIRSPEADNLFWLSMSMGDSLKIYVVPIIYLLLLYSAWRIRRMNYDLLMATLGVAFSIVILLSPSPPGWYVWLLPIYSLHQSRNKNASLLVALFSIVFIFYHLMNSSGSEIVGINYYPIQLFQEWILDLDSKFQSSIYSLMLGLAGLIALQILRDGIRGNDSYRLGRKPFVVGVSGFYSAGKDIFNNSLANLFGKRSAIEICGKDYYHWDQSSPMWKTVT
;
A
#
# COMPACT_ATOMS: atom_id res chain seq x y z
N LEU A 1 2.35 -16.59 -16.46
CA LEU A 1 3.57 -16.26 -15.71
C LEU A 1 4.70 -17.25 -16.02
N LYS A 2 4.49 -18.56 -15.93
CA LYS A 2 5.56 -19.59 -16.11
C LYS A 2 6.36 -19.48 -17.43
N LYS A 3 5.84 -18.83 -18.48
CA LYS A 3 6.53 -18.62 -19.77
C LYS A 3 7.07 -17.19 -19.95
N ASP A 4 6.90 -16.31 -18.96
CA ASP A 4 7.35 -14.92 -19.04
C ASP A 4 8.83 -14.85 -18.60
N ARG A 5 9.71 -14.44 -19.51
CA ARG A 5 11.17 -14.38 -19.27
C ARG A 5 11.51 -13.42 -18.14
N LEU A 6 10.85 -12.27 -18.06
CA LEU A 6 11.11 -11.29 -17.00
C LEU A 6 10.68 -11.81 -15.62
N PHE A 7 9.57 -12.57 -15.57
CA PHE A 7 9.16 -13.22 -14.34
C PHE A 7 10.21 -14.24 -13.87
N LEU A 8 10.70 -15.08 -14.78
CA LEU A 8 11.71 -16.10 -14.46
C LEU A 8 13.03 -15.47 -14.01
N VAL A 9 13.49 -14.42 -14.69
CA VAL A 9 14.70 -13.67 -14.29
C VAL A 9 14.52 -13.09 -12.89
N GLY A 10 13.40 -12.42 -12.60
CA GLY A 10 13.13 -11.87 -11.27
C GLY A 10 13.04 -12.95 -10.18
N LEU A 11 12.44 -14.10 -10.49
CA LEU A 11 12.39 -15.23 -9.57
C LEU A 11 13.78 -15.76 -9.26
N LEU A 12 14.63 -15.94 -10.28
CA LEU A 12 16.01 -16.38 -10.11
C LEU A 12 16.81 -15.41 -9.25
N VAL A 13 16.73 -14.12 -9.53
CA VAL A 13 17.39 -13.07 -8.74
C VAL A 13 16.96 -13.13 -7.28
N LYS A 14 15.65 -13.24 -7.00
CA LYS A 14 15.12 -13.33 -5.63
C LYS A 14 15.56 -14.60 -4.92
N LEU A 15 15.58 -15.74 -5.62
CA LEU A 15 16.08 -17.00 -5.05
C LEU A 15 17.57 -16.90 -4.70
N ILE A 16 18.39 -16.27 -5.56
CA ILE A 16 19.81 -16.02 -5.25
C ILE A 16 19.93 -15.12 -4.02
N LEU A 17 19.19 -14.00 -3.96
CA LEU A 17 19.24 -13.09 -2.81
C LEU A 17 18.83 -13.80 -1.51
N ILE A 18 17.76 -14.60 -1.51
CA ILE A 18 17.30 -15.39 -0.36
C ILE A 18 18.36 -16.39 0.13
N SER A 19 19.08 -17.00 -0.80
CA SER A 19 20.07 -18.06 -0.47
C SER A 19 21.42 -17.51 -0.05
N VAL A 20 21.81 -16.36 -0.60
CA VAL A 20 23.16 -15.78 -0.38
C VAL A 20 23.18 -14.80 0.78
N PHE A 21 22.13 -13.99 0.95
CA PHE A 21 22.11 -12.94 1.95
C PHE A 21 21.25 -13.29 3.16
N ILE A 22 21.76 -13.00 4.34
CA ILE A 22 21.05 -13.11 5.62
C ILE A 22 20.88 -11.68 6.17
N PRO A 23 19.68 -11.09 6.05
CA PRO A 23 19.40 -9.77 6.61
C PRO A 23 19.52 -9.77 8.14
N LEU A 24 20.26 -8.84 8.70
CA LEU A 24 20.48 -8.73 10.15
C LEU A 24 19.17 -8.55 10.94
N VAL A 25 18.28 -7.73 10.42
CA VAL A 25 16.95 -7.53 11.04
C VAL A 25 16.18 -8.85 11.18
N GLN A 26 16.36 -9.78 10.23
CA GLN A 26 15.73 -11.09 10.30
C GLN A 26 16.44 -12.02 11.28
N SER A 27 17.77 -12.17 11.15
CA SER A 27 18.53 -13.13 11.93
C SER A 27 18.64 -12.77 13.41
N GLN A 28 18.75 -11.48 13.74
CA GLN A 28 18.97 -11.04 15.12
C GLN A 28 17.68 -10.74 15.88
N TRP A 29 16.58 -10.45 15.17
CA TRP A 29 15.34 -10.00 15.81
C TRP A 29 14.16 -10.91 15.46
N LEU A 30 13.69 -10.87 14.22
CA LEU A 30 12.43 -11.50 13.79
C LEU A 30 12.47 -13.02 13.92
N LEU A 31 13.55 -13.65 13.46
CA LEU A 31 13.70 -15.10 13.47
C LEU A 31 13.88 -15.64 14.88
N VAL A 32 14.56 -14.88 15.76
CA VAL A 32 14.75 -15.25 17.18
C VAL A 32 13.41 -15.39 17.88
N PHE A 33 12.49 -14.43 17.68
CA PHE A 33 11.13 -14.51 18.23
C PHE A 33 10.35 -15.70 17.66
N LEU A 34 10.44 -15.93 16.33
CA LEU A 34 9.70 -17.03 15.69
C LEU A 34 10.21 -18.41 16.15
N VAL A 35 11.52 -18.60 16.21
CA VAL A 35 12.10 -19.87 16.69
C VAL A 35 11.74 -20.12 18.14
N HIS A 36 11.86 -19.09 19.01
CA HIS A 36 11.43 -19.20 20.39
C HIS A 36 9.94 -19.60 20.50
N THR A 37 9.08 -19.02 19.65
CA THR A 37 7.64 -19.34 19.62
C THR A 37 7.39 -20.78 19.16
N ILE A 38 8.20 -21.31 18.25
CA ILE A 38 8.11 -22.71 17.78
C ILE A 38 8.53 -23.69 18.88
N GLU A 39 9.61 -23.38 19.57
CA GLU A 39 10.16 -24.22 20.65
C GLU A 39 9.32 -24.16 21.94
N ASN A 40 8.67 -23.04 22.20
CA ASN A 40 7.86 -22.78 23.39
C ASN A 40 6.42 -22.41 23.01
N ILE A 41 5.62 -23.41 22.62
CA ILE A 41 4.23 -23.19 22.17
C ILE A 41 3.37 -22.72 23.32
N THR A 42 2.87 -21.48 23.23
CA THR A 42 2.00 -20.85 24.23
C THR A 42 0.87 -20.07 23.56
N LEU A 43 -0.19 -19.75 24.30
CA LEU A 43 -1.27 -18.88 23.81
C LEU A 43 -0.85 -17.40 23.74
N ASP A 44 0.17 -17.03 24.48
CA ASP A 44 0.75 -15.67 24.51
C ASP A 44 2.26 -15.72 24.25
N PRO A 45 2.67 -15.83 22.99
CA PRO A 45 4.08 -15.91 22.64
C PRO A 45 4.85 -14.61 22.95
N TRP A 46 4.20 -13.45 22.93
CA TRP A 46 4.84 -12.17 23.24
C TRP A 46 5.28 -12.09 24.70
N SER A 47 4.37 -12.39 25.64
CA SER A 47 4.71 -12.41 27.06
C SER A 47 5.73 -13.50 27.39
N ASN A 48 5.61 -14.67 26.78
CA ASN A 48 6.55 -15.77 26.99
C ASN A 48 7.97 -15.37 26.54
N PHE A 49 8.09 -14.75 25.38
CA PHE A 49 9.37 -14.28 24.84
C PHE A 49 10.04 -13.22 25.74
N LEU A 50 9.26 -12.24 26.24
CA LEU A 50 9.79 -11.22 27.16
C LEU A 50 10.21 -11.81 28.51
N ILE A 51 9.46 -12.77 29.05
CA ILE A 51 9.81 -13.46 30.32
C ILE A 51 11.14 -14.23 30.14
N ALA A 52 11.38 -14.79 28.96
CA ALA A 52 12.64 -15.44 28.63
C ALA A 52 13.81 -14.46 28.40
N GLY A 53 13.61 -13.16 28.56
CA GLY A 53 14.65 -12.12 28.38
C GLY A 53 14.78 -11.63 26.94
N GLY A 54 13.81 -11.90 26.06
CA GLY A 54 13.82 -11.41 24.69
C GLY A 54 13.63 -9.90 24.59
N ASP A 55 14.14 -9.31 23.49
CA ASP A 55 14.02 -7.87 23.24
C ASP A 55 12.60 -7.51 22.78
N SER A 56 12.04 -6.45 23.36
CA SER A 56 10.71 -5.94 23.03
C SER A 56 10.55 -5.43 21.58
N LEU A 57 11.64 -5.12 20.92
CA LEU A 57 11.66 -4.69 19.50
C LEU A 57 11.75 -5.85 18.51
N SER A 58 11.94 -7.09 18.99
CA SER A 58 12.15 -8.25 18.11
C SER A 58 10.98 -8.55 17.19
N PHE A 59 9.74 -8.36 17.65
CA PHE A 59 8.57 -8.65 16.82
C PHE A 59 7.39 -7.68 17.10
N PRO A 60 7.47 -6.41 16.64
CA PRO A 60 6.41 -5.41 16.83
C PRO A 60 5.24 -5.61 15.85
N TYR A 61 4.80 -6.84 15.68
CA TYR A 61 3.77 -7.23 14.72
C TYR A 61 2.67 -8.06 15.40
N GLY A 62 1.47 -7.97 14.81
CA GLY A 62 0.31 -8.66 15.34
C GLY A 62 0.24 -10.17 14.98
N PRO A 63 -0.81 -10.84 15.45
CA PRO A 63 -0.95 -12.30 15.37
C PRO A 63 -1.04 -12.81 13.93
N VAL A 64 -1.61 -12.03 13.02
CA VAL A 64 -1.75 -12.42 11.62
C VAL A 64 -0.38 -12.48 10.92
N MET A 65 0.54 -11.57 11.28
CA MET A 65 1.93 -11.63 10.79
C MET A 65 2.62 -12.91 11.27
N LEU A 66 2.48 -13.22 12.58
CA LEU A 66 3.01 -14.43 13.16
C LEU A 66 2.48 -15.68 12.44
N MET A 67 1.16 -15.80 12.29
CA MET A 67 0.53 -16.92 11.60
C MET A 67 0.94 -17.06 10.14
N ALA A 68 1.22 -15.96 9.44
CA ALA A 68 1.64 -15.99 8.05
C ALA A 68 3.08 -16.50 7.87
N LEU A 69 3.97 -16.23 8.83
CA LEU A 69 5.39 -16.60 8.77
C LEU A 69 5.69 -17.96 9.37
N LEU A 70 4.92 -18.40 10.38
CA LEU A 70 5.16 -19.66 11.09
C LEU A 70 5.24 -20.90 10.19
N PRO A 71 4.33 -21.15 9.22
CA PRO A 71 4.31 -22.44 8.51
C PRO A 71 5.61 -22.76 7.77
N THR A 72 6.16 -21.76 7.07
CA THR A 72 7.41 -21.94 6.33
C THR A 72 8.64 -21.97 7.24
N THR A 73 8.60 -21.21 8.34
CA THR A 73 9.65 -21.20 9.36
C THR A 73 9.70 -22.54 10.10
N ILE A 74 8.55 -23.11 10.48
CA ILE A 74 8.45 -24.45 11.12
C ILE A 74 9.04 -25.53 10.19
N ALA A 75 8.72 -25.49 8.88
CA ALA A 75 9.27 -26.43 7.94
C ALA A 75 10.81 -26.35 7.88
N GLY A 76 11.37 -25.14 7.88
CA GLY A 76 12.82 -24.92 7.94
C GLY A 76 13.43 -25.35 9.28
N TRP A 77 12.80 -25.01 10.40
CA TRP A 77 13.23 -25.39 11.74
C TRP A 77 13.25 -26.91 11.93
N GLY A 78 12.26 -27.63 11.38
CA GLY A 78 12.25 -29.08 11.41
C GLY A 78 13.45 -29.69 10.67
N ILE A 79 13.89 -29.10 9.55
CA ILE A 79 15.10 -29.53 8.84
C ILE A 79 16.34 -29.23 9.69
N ASP A 80 16.45 -28.03 10.27
CA ASP A 80 17.56 -27.64 11.13
C ASP A 80 17.70 -28.60 12.33
N SER A 81 16.59 -28.99 12.96
CA SER A 81 16.55 -29.91 14.10
C SER A 81 17.05 -31.33 13.73
N ILE A 82 16.83 -31.78 12.50
CA ILE A 82 17.27 -33.09 12.03
C ILE A 82 18.78 -33.10 11.63
N ILE A 83 19.23 -32.01 10.99
CA ILE A 83 20.59 -31.93 10.41
C ILE A 83 21.58 -31.32 11.43
N GLY A 84 21.11 -30.62 12.46
CA GLY A 84 21.95 -29.96 13.45
C GLY A 84 22.58 -28.66 12.95
N VAL A 85 21.87 -27.89 12.09
CA VAL A 85 22.31 -26.60 11.54
C VAL A 85 21.27 -25.52 11.87
N ASN A 86 21.61 -24.25 11.68
CA ASN A 86 20.74 -23.10 11.91
C ASN A 86 20.61 -22.24 10.63
N PHE A 87 20.19 -22.85 9.54
CA PHE A 87 20.10 -22.19 8.24
C PHE A 87 18.70 -22.26 7.61
N PHE A 88 18.07 -23.43 7.70
CA PHE A 88 16.82 -23.69 6.97
C PHE A 88 15.61 -22.99 7.60
N SER A 89 15.59 -22.70 8.90
CA SER A 89 14.57 -21.87 9.52
C SER A 89 14.55 -20.45 8.94
N GLY A 90 15.72 -19.83 8.77
CA GLY A 90 15.85 -18.54 8.10
C GLY A 90 15.51 -18.60 6.61
N LEU A 91 15.85 -19.69 5.93
CA LEU A 91 15.48 -19.90 4.54
C LEU A 91 13.97 -20.07 4.38
N GLY A 92 13.33 -20.87 5.23
CA GLY A 92 11.88 -21.05 5.27
C GLY A 92 11.13 -19.76 5.50
N PHE A 93 11.59 -18.95 6.48
CA PHE A 93 11.07 -17.60 6.72
C PHE A 93 11.10 -16.73 5.45
N ARG A 94 12.25 -16.65 4.76
CA ARG A 94 12.42 -15.84 3.54
C ARG A 94 11.60 -16.38 2.36
N LEU A 95 11.42 -17.71 2.26
CA LEU A 95 10.52 -18.31 1.27
C LEU A 95 9.06 -17.95 1.52
N GLY A 96 8.63 -17.81 2.79
CA GLY A 96 7.31 -17.29 3.14
C GLY A 96 7.09 -15.86 2.62
N LEU A 97 8.09 -14.99 2.74
CA LEU A 97 8.05 -13.64 2.17
C LEU A 97 8.00 -13.65 0.64
N LEU A 98 8.75 -14.55 -0.02
CA LEU A 98 8.67 -14.72 -1.46
C LEU A 98 7.27 -15.17 -1.90
N GLY A 99 6.63 -16.05 -1.11
CA GLY A 99 5.24 -16.45 -1.35
C GLY A 99 4.27 -15.27 -1.31
N ALA A 100 4.41 -14.40 -0.30
CA ALA A 100 3.62 -13.16 -0.20
C ALA A 100 3.89 -12.22 -1.38
N ASP A 101 5.14 -12.08 -1.81
CA ASP A 101 5.52 -11.27 -2.96
C ASP A 101 4.90 -11.78 -4.28
N ILE A 102 4.95 -13.08 -4.53
CA ILE A 102 4.29 -13.69 -5.69
C ILE A 102 2.77 -13.44 -5.63
N LEU A 103 2.16 -13.55 -4.45
CA LEU A 103 0.74 -13.29 -4.27
C LEU A 103 0.40 -11.82 -4.59
N LEU A 104 1.21 -10.86 -4.15
CA LEU A 104 1.01 -9.45 -4.48
C LEU A 104 1.15 -9.19 -5.98
N LEU A 105 2.16 -9.79 -6.62
CA LEU A 105 2.31 -9.73 -8.09
C LEU A 105 1.05 -10.25 -8.80
N LEU A 106 0.53 -11.41 -8.38
CA LEU A 106 -0.67 -12.00 -8.98
C LEU A 106 -1.89 -11.09 -8.81
N LEU A 107 -2.07 -10.49 -7.64
CA LEU A 107 -3.14 -9.53 -7.37
C LEU A 107 -3.06 -8.29 -8.25
N LEU A 108 -1.86 -7.72 -8.43
CA LEU A 108 -1.64 -6.57 -9.30
C LEU A 108 -1.91 -6.90 -10.76
N LEU A 109 -1.46 -8.07 -11.23
CA LEU A 109 -1.71 -8.54 -12.59
C LEU A 109 -3.18 -8.83 -12.85
N GLN A 110 -3.91 -9.36 -11.87
CA GLN A 110 -5.35 -9.59 -11.96
C GLN A 110 -6.13 -8.28 -12.04
N GLN A 111 -5.76 -7.29 -11.24
CA GLN A 111 -6.48 -6.00 -11.20
C GLN A 111 -6.18 -5.09 -12.39
N PHE A 112 -4.97 -5.16 -12.95
CA PHE A 112 -4.43 -4.24 -13.94
C PHE A 112 -3.78 -4.98 -15.13
N ASN A 113 -4.47 -5.98 -15.67
CA ASN A 113 -3.96 -6.87 -16.73
C ASN A 113 -3.47 -6.13 -17.98
N GLN A 114 -4.08 -4.97 -18.31
CA GLN A 114 -3.64 -4.13 -19.43
C GLN A 114 -2.21 -3.59 -19.28
N TYR A 115 -1.66 -3.58 -18.06
CA TYR A 115 -0.29 -3.13 -17.78
C TYR A 115 0.65 -4.29 -17.40
N ARG A 116 0.28 -5.55 -17.71
CA ARG A 116 0.97 -6.76 -17.27
C ARG A 116 2.50 -6.67 -17.37
N HIS A 117 3.04 -6.38 -18.55
CA HIS A 117 4.49 -6.33 -18.79
C HIS A 117 5.18 -5.26 -17.94
N LYS A 118 4.54 -4.09 -17.83
CA LYS A 118 5.06 -2.98 -17.02
C LYS A 118 5.01 -3.28 -15.52
N ILE A 119 3.98 -3.97 -15.03
CA ILE A 119 3.91 -4.39 -13.62
C ILE A 119 5.02 -5.39 -13.30
N ILE A 120 5.31 -6.35 -14.19
CA ILE A 120 6.44 -7.25 -13.98
C ILE A 120 7.75 -6.45 -13.94
N LEU A 121 7.93 -5.45 -14.80
CA LEU A 121 9.12 -4.63 -14.81
C LEU A 121 9.24 -3.73 -13.56
N PHE A 122 8.18 -2.99 -13.22
CA PHE A 122 8.25 -1.93 -12.21
C PHE A 122 7.91 -2.38 -10.79
N TYR A 123 7.28 -3.54 -10.61
CA TYR A 123 7.05 -4.13 -9.32
C TYR A 123 7.99 -5.33 -9.07
N TRP A 124 7.91 -6.37 -9.91
CA TRP A 124 8.61 -7.64 -9.68
C TRP A 124 10.13 -7.53 -9.75
N LEU A 125 10.63 -6.71 -10.70
CA LEU A 125 12.05 -6.40 -10.88
C LEU A 125 12.45 -5.06 -10.25
N SER A 126 11.61 -4.42 -9.45
CA SER A 126 11.91 -3.14 -8.81
C SER A 126 13.18 -3.22 -7.95
N PRO A 127 14.24 -2.44 -8.24
CA PRO A 127 15.43 -2.40 -7.39
C PRO A 127 15.11 -1.98 -5.95
N LEU A 128 14.18 -1.03 -5.79
CA LEU A 128 13.70 -0.57 -4.50
C LEU A 128 13.12 -1.72 -3.68
N PHE A 129 12.27 -2.54 -4.29
CA PHE A 129 11.65 -3.67 -3.63
C PHE A 129 12.67 -4.78 -3.30
N LEU A 130 13.56 -5.10 -4.24
CA LEU A 130 14.64 -6.07 -4.02
C LEU A 130 15.51 -5.65 -2.85
N PHE A 131 15.86 -4.38 -2.76
CA PHE A 131 16.63 -3.84 -1.65
C PHE A 131 15.89 -3.95 -0.31
N ILE A 132 14.65 -3.45 -0.23
CA ILE A 132 13.91 -3.38 1.04
C ILE A 132 13.59 -4.80 1.58
N THR A 133 13.10 -5.68 0.74
CA THR A 133 12.57 -6.99 1.18
C THR A 133 13.65 -8.07 1.24
N TYR A 134 14.58 -8.09 0.28
CA TYR A 134 15.53 -9.20 0.15
C TYR A 134 16.93 -8.87 0.65
N TRP A 135 17.34 -7.59 0.61
CA TRP A 135 18.61 -7.15 1.17
C TRP A 135 18.47 -6.68 2.62
N HIS A 136 17.57 -5.73 2.89
CA HIS A 136 17.34 -5.20 4.24
C HIS A 136 16.50 -6.14 5.11
N GLY A 137 15.68 -7.00 4.50
CA GLY A 137 14.94 -8.05 5.19
C GLY A 137 13.63 -7.64 5.83
N GLN A 138 13.02 -6.57 5.36
CA GLN A 138 11.73 -6.10 5.88
C GLN A 138 10.55 -6.99 5.48
N ILE A 139 9.60 -7.17 6.39
CA ILE A 139 8.49 -8.11 6.26
C ILE A 139 7.14 -7.45 5.93
N ASP A 140 7.11 -6.16 5.75
CA ASP A 140 5.90 -5.35 5.53
C ASP A 140 5.12 -5.72 4.25
N ILE A 141 5.65 -6.62 3.44
CA ILE A 141 4.95 -7.17 2.27
C ILE A 141 3.65 -7.89 2.65
N ILE A 142 3.58 -8.57 3.80
CA ILE A 142 2.43 -9.37 4.22
C ILE A 142 1.20 -8.49 4.47
N PRO A 143 1.24 -7.45 5.35
CA PRO A 143 0.10 -6.56 5.53
C PRO A 143 -0.28 -5.82 4.25
N VAL A 144 0.69 -5.48 3.38
CA VAL A 144 0.41 -4.86 2.07
C VAL A 144 -0.37 -5.80 1.14
N VAL A 145 0.01 -7.08 1.09
CA VAL A 145 -0.74 -8.12 0.32
C VAL A 145 -2.19 -8.18 0.79
N LEU A 146 -2.41 -8.26 2.10
CA LEU A 146 -3.76 -8.32 2.67
C LEU A 146 -4.55 -7.03 2.38
N PHE A 147 -3.91 -5.87 2.51
CA PHE A 147 -4.54 -4.59 2.20
C PHE A 147 -4.98 -4.50 0.73
N ILE A 148 -4.10 -4.83 -0.22
CA ILE A 148 -4.39 -4.83 -1.65
C ILE A 148 -5.42 -5.92 -2.02
N LEU A 149 -5.38 -7.09 -1.37
CA LEU A 149 -6.39 -8.13 -1.53
C LEU A 149 -7.77 -7.63 -1.09
N SER A 150 -7.86 -6.95 0.06
CA SER A 150 -9.10 -6.33 0.53
C SER A 150 -9.65 -5.34 -0.50
N LEU A 151 -8.80 -4.44 -1.03
CA LEU A 151 -9.21 -3.49 -2.08
C LEU A 151 -9.66 -4.20 -3.37
N SER A 152 -9.03 -5.32 -3.72
CA SER A 152 -9.45 -6.16 -4.86
C SER A 152 -10.83 -6.76 -4.66
N MET A 153 -11.09 -7.30 -3.46
CA MET A 153 -12.40 -7.84 -3.08
C MET A 153 -13.47 -6.76 -3.03
N LEU A 154 -13.11 -5.56 -2.57
CA LEU A 154 -14.00 -4.40 -2.58
C LEU A 154 -14.43 -4.03 -4.00
N LYS A 155 -13.47 -3.99 -4.94
CA LYS A 155 -13.75 -3.77 -6.37
C LYS A 155 -14.67 -4.84 -6.96
N GLN A 156 -14.56 -6.10 -6.50
CA GLN A 156 -15.41 -7.22 -6.88
C GLN A 156 -16.78 -7.22 -6.14
N LYS A 157 -17.08 -6.21 -5.32
CA LYS A 157 -18.30 -6.10 -4.49
C LYS A 157 -18.45 -7.21 -3.42
N LYS A 158 -17.37 -7.90 -3.05
CA LYS A 158 -17.32 -8.91 -1.98
C LYS A 158 -17.07 -8.23 -0.63
N GLN A 159 -18.01 -7.43 -0.15
CA GLN A 159 -17.77 -6.47 0.93
C GLN A 159 -17.46 -7.12 2.28
N LEU A 160 -18.15 -8.20 2.68
CA LEU A 160 -17.85 -8.90 3.93
C LEU A 160 -16.42 -9.43 3.94
N MET A 161 -16.01 -10.13 2.88
CA MET A 161 -14.65 -10.66 2.76
C MET A 161 -13.61 -9.55 2.68
N SER A 162 -13.91 -8.46 1.97
CA SER A 162 -13.05 -7.28 1.95
C SER A 162 -12.85 -6.70 3.35
N GLY A 163 -13.91 -6.60 4.16
CA GLY A 163 -13.83 -6.15 5.55
C GLY A 163 -12.98 -7.08 6.41
N ILE A 164 -13.21 -8.39 6.34
CA ILE A 164 -12.43 -9.40 7.05
C ILE A 164 -10.93 -9.27 6.69
N VAL A 165 -10.61 -9.24 5.40
CA VAL A 165 -9.22 -9.17 4.94
C VAL A 165 -8.58 -7.82 5.29
N MET A 166 -9.36 -6.71 5.33
CA MET A 166 -8.86 -5.42 5.82
C MET A 166 -8.54 -5.48 7.32
N GLY A 167 -9.41 -6.11 8.12
CA GLY A 167 -9.14 -6.38 9.53
C GLY A 167 -7.87 -7.21 9.72
N LEU A 168 -7.68 -8.27 8.90
CA LEU A 168 -6.46 -9.08 8.94
C LEU A 168 -5.21 -8.28 8.56
N ALA A 169 -5.29 -7.34 7.61
CA ALA A 169 -4.18 -6.46 7.28
C ALA A 169 -3.77 -5.58 8.48
N VAL A 170 -4.75 -5.04 9.21
CA VAL A 170 -4.53 -4.26 10.43
C VAL A 170 -3.99 -5.14 11.54
N ALA A 171 -4.56 -6.33 11.74
CA ALA A 171 -4.09 -7.30 12.73
C ALA A 171 -2.71 -7.91 12.40
N ALA A 172 -2.23 -7.80 11.16
CA ALA A 172 -0.84 -8.08 10.81
C ALA A 172 0.09 -6.93 11.22
N LYS A 173 -0.29 -5.69 10.92
CA LYS A 173 0.44 -4.46 11.29
C LYS A 173 -0.51 -3.29 11.45
N HIS A 174 -0.61 -2.74 12.65
CA HIS A 174 -1.54 -1.64 12.98
C HIS A 174 -1.36 -0.38 12.11
N SER A 175 -0.18 -0.15 11.56
CA SER A 175 0.07 0.96 10.64
C SER A 175 -0.84 0.95 9.40
N MET A 176 -1.42 -0.19 9.03
CA MET A 176 -2.41 -0.26 7.95
C MET A 176 -3.70 0.53 8.25
N LEU A 177 -3.95 0.87 9.53
CA LEU A 177 -5.04 1.79 9.93
C LEU A 177 -4.97 3.14 9.22
N VAL A 178 -3.78 3.60 8.83
CA VAL A 178 -3.60 4.85 8.05
C VAL A 178 -4.46 4.88 6.79
N GLY A 179 -4.65 3.75 6.12
CA GLY A 179 -5.47 3.68 4.90
C GLY A 179 -6.97 3.50 5.15
N VAL A 180 -7.37 2.96 6.30
CA VAL A 180 -8.75 2.52 6.58
C VAL A 180 -9.78 3.66 6.52
N PRO A 181 -9.55 4.87 7.08
CA PRO A 181 -10.52 5.97 6.99
C PRO A 181 -10.85 6.37 5.54
N PHE A 182 -9.89 6.30 4.62
CA PHE A 182 -10.13 6.60 3.21
C PHE A 182 -10.98 5.54 2.52
N VAL A 183 -10.82 4.27 2.91
CA VAL A 183 -11.67 3.17 2.44
C VAL A 183 -13.10 3.35 2.96
N PHE A 184 -13.28 3.79 4.21
CA PHE A 184 -14.60 4.12 4.75
C PHE A 184 -15.24 5.29 4.02
N LEU A 185 -14.49 6.35 3.72
CA LEU A 185 -14.99 7.46 2.92
C LEU A 185 -15.41 7.02 1.52
N TYR A 186 -14.62 6.17 0.87
CA TYR A 186 -14.95 5.61 -0.44
C TYR A 186 -16.27 4.81 -0.40
N LEU A 187 -16.47 3.99 0.63
CA LEU A 187 -17.70 3.23 0.83
C LEU A 187 -18.89 4.15 1.14
N TRP A 188 -18.70 5.15 2.00
CA TRP A 188 -19.75 6.07 2.43
C TRP A 188 -20.29 6.91 1.27
N PHE A 189 -19.41 7.53 0.49
CA PHE A 189 -19.83 8.41 -0.61
C PHE A 189 -20.18 7.67 -1.89
N GLY A 190 -19.81 6.41 -2.04
CA GLY A 190 -20.13 5.62 -3.22
C GLY A 190 -21.63 5.43 -3.40
N ARG A 191 -22.40 5.17 -2.33
CA ARG A 191 -23.87 4.94 -2.37
C ARG A 191 -24.58 5.16 -1.02
N GLY A 192 -23.94 5.78 -0.03
CA GLY A 192 -24.44 5.83 1.36
C GLY A 192 -24.23 4.50 2.11
N ILE A 193 -24.53 4.48 3.42
CA ILE A 193 -24.55 3.23 4.19
C ILE A 193 -25.73 2.39 3.70
N THR A 194 -25.46 1.52 2.73
CA THR A 194 -26.40 0.49 2.31
C THR A 194 -26.17 -0.76 3.16
N GLN A 195 -27.11 -1.71 3.16
CA GLN A 195 -26.89 -3.01 3.81
C GLN A 195 -25.58 -3.68 3.40
N HIS A 196 -25.09 -3.38 2.21
CA HIS A 196 -23.85 -3.90 1.68
C HIS A 196 -22.62 -3.26 2.35
N ASN A 197 -22.62 -1.96 2.65
CA ASN A 197 -21.50 -1.28 3.34
C ASN A 197 -21.40 -1.75 4.80
N GLY A 198 -22.54 -2.02 5.46
CA GLY A 198 -22.58 -2.63 6.78
C GLY A 198 -21.89 -3.98 6.86
N ARG A 199 -21.91 -4.78 5.77
CA ARG A 199 -21.19 -6.06 5.73
C ARG A 199 -19.66 -5.87 5.78
N PHE A 200 -19.11 -4.83 5.17
CA PHE A 200 -17.69 -4.51 5.29
C PHE A 200 -17.33 -4.18 6.73
N LEU A 201 -18.11 -3.28 7.37
CA LEU A 201 -17.90 -2.90 8.76
C LEU A 201 -17.99 -4.11 9.69
N LEU A 202 -19.00 -4.97 9.48
CA LEU A 202 -19.16 -6.21 10.25
C LEU A 202 -17.90 -7.08 10.16
N GLY A 203 -17.40 -7.36 8.94
CA GLY A 203 -16.20 -8.18 8.75
C GLY A 203 -14.96 -7.55 9.37
N PHE A 204 -14.78 -6.25 9.19
CA PHE A 204 -13.64 -5.50 9.72
C PHE A 204 -13.61 -5.51 11.25
N PHE A 205 -14.70 -5.10 11.88
CA PHE A 205 -14.77 -5.04 13.35
C PHE A 205 -14.81 -6.42 14.01
N ALA A 206 -15.33 -7.45 13.34
CA ALA A 206 -15.28 -8.82 13.86
C ALA A 206 -13.83 -9.30 14.05
N VAL A 207 -12.94 -9.01 13.09
CA VAL A 207 -11.51 -9.37 13.23
C VAL A 207 -10.84 -8.56 14.34
N LEU A 208 -11.07 -7.25 14.39
CA LEU A 208 -10.49 -6.40 15.44
C LEU A 208 -11.01 -6.76 16.84
N LEU A 209 -12.28 -7.16 16.96
CA LEU A 209 -12.83 -7.64 18.22
C LEU A 209 -12.12 -8.91 18.67
N PHE A 210 -11.84 -9.83 17.74
CA PHE A 210 -11.08 -11.04 18.08
C PHE A 210 -9.64 -10.70 18.47
N GLU A 211 -8.98 -9.79 17.76
CA GLU A 211 -7.63 -9.32 18.11
C GLU A 211 -7.60 -8.61 19.48
N SER A 212 -8.67 -7.89 19.84
CA SER A 212 -8.74 -7.14 21.12
C SER A 212 -8.57 -8.02 22.35
N ILE A 213 -8.77 -9.34 22.24
CA ILE A 213 -8.49 -10.29 23.31
C ILE A 213 -7.01 -10.26 23.71
N LEU A 214 -6.12 -10.02 22.75
CA LEU A 214 -4.68 -9.94 22.99
C LEU A 214 -4.25 -8.65 23.71
N LEU A 215 -5.11 -7.64 23.82
CA LEU A 215 -4.84 -6.44 24.62
C LEU A 215 -4.70 -6.73 26.11
N PHE A 216 -5.22 -7.87 26.58
CA PHE A 216 -5.02 -8.34 27.94
C PHE A 216 -3.64 -8.97 28.17
N SER A 217 -2.87 -9.24 27.11
CA SER A 217 -1.48 -9.67 27.19
C SER A 217 -0.55 -8.47 27.44
N ASN A 218 0.25 -8.54 28.50
CA ASN A 218 1.25 -7.51 28.78
C ASN A 218 2.36 -7.50 27.72
N GLY A 219 2.75 -8.68 27.22
CA GLY A 219 3.76 -8.79 26.17
C GLY A 219 3.28 -8.22 24.86
N PHE A 220 2.08 -8.58 24.41
CA PHE A 220 1.48 -8.00 23.19
C PHE A 220 1.33 -6.48 23.31
N SER A 221 0.85 -5.98 24.46
CA SER A 221 0.69 -4.55 24.69
C SER A 221 2.03 -3.81 24.62
N SER A 222 3.11 -4.36 25.20
CA SER A 222 4.42 -3.69 25.19
C SER A 222 5.15 -3.78 23.85
N MET A 223 5.12 -4.95 23.20
CA MET A 223 5.84 -5.17 21.93
C MET A 223 5.14 -4.59 20.71
N VAL A 224 3.79 -4.62 20.70
CA VAL A 224 3.02 -4.29 19.49
C VAL A 224 2.29 -2.96 19.62
N ILE A 225 1.53 -2.74 20.71
CA ILE A 225 0.69 -1.54 20.85
C ILE A 225 1.54 -0.32 21.23
N ARG A 226 2.44 -0.49 22.21
CA ARG A 226 3.34 0.56 22.71
C ARG A 226 4.73 0.52 22.04
N SER A 227 4.79 -0.06 20.83
CA SER A 227 6.03 -0.06 20.07
C SER A 227 6.52 1.36 19.83
N PRO A 228 7.82 1.64 20.01
CA PRO A 228 8.42 2.97 19.73
C PRO A 228 8.18 3.47 18.31
N GLU A 229 7.90 2.57 17.36
CA GLU A 229 7.53 2.95 15.99
C GLU A 229 6.25 3.81 15.92
N ALA A 230 5.33 3.66 16.87
CA ALA A 230 4.11 4.45 16.93
C ALA A 230 4.40 5.93 17.28
N ASP A 231 5.42 6.17 18.10
CA ASP A 231 5.83 7.52 18.52
C ASP A 231 6.45 8.31 17.35
N ASN A 232 6.93 7.65 16.31
CA ASN A 232 7.45 8.29 15.11
C ASN A 232 6.42 9.22 14.42
N LEU A 233 5.12 8.95 14.57
CA LEU A 233 4.06 9.83 14.06
C LEU A 233 4.05 11.23 14.72
N PHE A 234 4.59 11.33 15.94
CA PHE A 234 4.66 12.55 16.74
C PHE A 234 6.05 13.21 16.72
N TRP A 235 6.99 12.64 15.98
CA TRP A 235 8.38 13.12 15.95
C TRP A 235 8.48 14.54 15.37
N LEU A 236 7.82 14.81 14.23
CA LEU A 236 7.82 16.15 13.64
C LEU A 236 6.83 17.03 14.39
N SER A 237 7.37 17.83 15.31
CA SER A 237 6.58 18.72 16.17
C SER A 237 7.17 20.12 16.25
N MET A 238 6.30 21.11 16.46
CA MET A 238 6.65 22.51 16.70
C MET A 238 6.24 22.86 18.13
N SER A 239 7.18 23.34 18.94
CA SER A 239 6.90 23.79 20.31
C SER A 239 6.16 25.13 20.30
N MET A 240 5.08 25.24 21.08
CA MET A 240 4.37 26.49 21.36
C MET A 240 4.42 26.76 22.86
N GLY A 241 5.35 27.61 23.28
CA GLY A 241 5.64 27.84 24.70
C GLY A 241 6.27 26.64 25.38
N ASP A 242 6.17 26.56 26.71
CA ASP A 242 6.93 25.61 27.51
C ASP A 242 6.34 24.18 27.54
N SER A 243 5.04 24.01 27.26
CA SER A 243 4.36 22.72 27.46
C SER A 243 3.57 22.20 26.26
N LEU A 244 3.24 23.04 25.27
CA LEU A 244 2.41 22.64 24.14
C LEU A 244 3.26 22.29 22.92
N LYS A 245 2.89 21.20 22.24
CA LYS A 245 3.48 20.79 20.97
C LYS A 245 2.41 20.64 19.91
N ILE A 246 2.68 21.14 18.71
CA ILE A 246 1.87 20.93 17.51
C ILE A 246 2.50 19.80 16.72
N TYR A 247 1.76 18.73 16.49
CA TYR A 247 2.20 17.56 15.73
C TYR A 247 1.82 17.71 14.26
N VAL A 248 2.80 17.78 13.38
CA VAL A 248 2.61 18.12 11.96
C VAL A 248 1.95 16.97 11.18
N VAL A 249 2.36 15.72 11.42
CA VAL A 249 1.85 14.54 10.71
C VAL A 249 0.33 14.38 10.91
N PRO A 250 -0.21 14.38 12.14
CA PRO A 250 -1.66 14.31 12.36
C PRO A 250 -2.44 15.45 11.69
N ILE A 251 -1.90 16.67 11.68
CA ILE A 251 -2.58 17.83 11.06
C ILE A 251 -2.67 17.61 9.54
N ILE A 252 -1.57 17.30 8.87
CA ILE A 252 -1.55 17.10 7.42
C ILE A 252 -2.42 15.90 7.03
N TYR A 253 -2.39 14.84 7.82
CA TYR A 253 -3.25 13.67 7.63
C TYR A 253 -4.74 14.04 7.73
N LEU A 254 -5.15 14.82 8.74
CA LEU A 254 -6.53 15.30 8.89
C LEU A 254 -6.96 16.22 7.74
N LEU A 255 -6.06 17.10 7.26
CA LEU A 255 -6.33 17.92 6.08
C LEU A 255 -6.53 17.09 4.82
N LEU A 256 -5.75 16.02 4.63
CA LEU A 256 -5.96 15.08 3.53
C LEU A 256 -7.31 14.35 3.69
N LEU A 257 -7.63 13.88 4.90
CA LEU A 257 -8.89 13.19 5.19
C LEU A 257 -10.09 14.11 4.93
N TYR A 258 -10.02 15.38 5.37
CA TYR A 258 -11.04 16.38 5.07
C TYR A 258 -11.16 16.63 3.55
N SER A 259 -10.04 16.71 2.84
CA SER A 259 -10.02 16.89 1.39
C SER A 259 -10.68 15.71 0.67
N ALA A 260 -10.38 14.49 1.09
CA ALA A 260 -10.99 13.26 0.59
C ALA A 260 -12.49 13.22 0.90
N TRP A 261 -12.91 13.63 2.12
CA TRP A 261 -14.31 13.73 2.49
C TRP A 261 -15.06 14.76 1.64
N ARG A 262 -14.42 15.87 1.28
CA ARG A 262 -15.00 16.91 0.43
C ARG A 262 -15.27 16.44 -1.00
N ILE A 263 -14.51 15.43 -1.47
CA ILE A 263 -14.67 14.79 -2.78
C ILE A 263 -15.78 13.75 -2.71
N ARG A 264 -17.03 14.15 -2.89
CA ARG A 264 -18.22 13.30 -2.71
C ARG A 264 -18.38 12.13 -3.69
N ARG A 265 -17.58 12.03 -4.74
CA ARG A 265 -17.65 10.96 -5.77
C ARG A 265 -16.26 10.46 -6.10
N MET A 266 -15.66 9.76 -5.15
CA MET A 266 -14.36 9.14 -5.31
C MET A 266 -14.50 7.85 -6.13
N ASN A 267 -13.77 7.75 -7.25
CA ASN A 267 -13.61 6.48 -7.97
C ASN A 267 -12.46 5.67 -7.39
N TYR A 268 -12.28 4.43 -7.87
CA TYR A 268 -11.25 3.52 -7.37
C TYR A 268 -9.82 4.05 -7.60
N ASP A 269 -9.58 4.72 -8.73
CA ASP A 269 -8.26 5.28 -9.06
C ASP A 269 -7.90 6.44 -8.13
N LEU A 270 -8.86 7.29 -7.79
CA LEU A 270 -8.65 8.37 -6.82
C LEU A 270 -8.48 7.81 -5.40
N LEU A 271 -9.20 6.72 -5.03
CA LEU A 271 -8.95 6.03 -3.76
C LEU A 271 -7.50 5.55 -3.68
N MET A 272 -7.01 4.85 -4.72
CA MET A 272 -5.61 4.39 -4.75
C MET A 272 -4.61 5.54 -4.66
N ALA A 273 -4.88 6.66 -5.34
CA ALA A 273 -4.04 7.85 -5.28
C ALA A 273 -4.06 8.48 -3.87
N THR A 274 -5.22 8.58 -3.24
CA THR A 274 -5.37 9.15 -1.90
C THR A 274 -4.69 8.27 -0.85
N LEU A 275 -4.78 6.94 -0.97
CA LEU A 275 -4.05 5.99 -0.13
C LEU A 275 -2.53 6.17 -0.29
N GLY A 276 -2.05 6.32 -1.53
CA GLY A 276 -0.64 6.60 -1.79
C GLY A 276 -0.15 7.87 -1.10
N VAL A 277 -0.94 8.94 -1.14
CA VAL A 277 -0.61 10.19 -0.45
C VAL A 277 -0.69 10.03 1.07
N ALA A 278 -1.69 9.32 1.60
CA ALA A 278 -1.84 9.10 3.04
C ALA A 278 -0.64 8.34 3.62
N PHE A 279 -0.23 7.25 2.98
CA PHE A 279 0.98 6.53 3.38
C PHE A 279 2.25 7.38 3.18
N SER A 280 2.33 8.17 2.09
CA SER A 280 3.47 9.07 1.87
C SER A 280 3.61 10.12 2.98
N ILE A 281 2.52 10.71 3.47
CA ILE A 281 2.53 11.69 4.57
C ILE A 281 3.18 11.06 5.80
N VAL A 282 2.75 9.86 6.19
CA VAL A 282 3.30 9.15 7.35
C VAL A 282 4.78 8.83 7.14
N ILE A 283 5.13 8.28 5.98
CA ILE A 283 6.51 7.83 5.70
C ILE A 283 7.49 9.01 5.58
N LEU A 284 7.08 10.10 4.92
CA LEU A 284 7.98 11.20 4.61
C LEU A 284 8.16 12.19 5.77
N LEU A 285 7.16 12.30 6.65
CA LEU A 285 7.17 13.26 7.74
C LEU A 285 7.50 12.63 9.09
N SER A 286 7.90 11.35 9.11
CA SER A 286 8.38 10.65 10.30
C SER A 286 9.69 9.91 10.02
N PRO A 287 10.51 9.60 11.03
CA PRO A 287 11.72 8.78 10.88
C PRO A 287 11.32 7.32 10.59
N SER A 288 10.91 7.07 9.36
CA SER A 288 10.38 5.79 8.94
C SER A 288 11.49 4.79 8.60
N PRO A 289 11.41 3.54 9.10
CA PRO A 289 12.29 2.47 8.67
C PRO A 289 12.07 2.13 7.19
N PRO A 290 13.08 1.54 6.50
CA PRO A 290 12.97 1.20 5.08
C PRO A 290 11.74 0.36 4.72
N GLY A 291 11.27 -0.47 5.64
CA GLY A 291 10.12 -1.34 5.47
C GLY A 291 8.83 -0.62 5.13
N TRP A 292 8.61 0.58 5.67
CA TRP A 292 7.37 1.33 5.43
C TRP A 292 7.21 1.73 3.96
N TYR A 293 8.29 1.90 3.22
CA TYR A 293 8.22 2.20 1.78
C TYR A 293 7.61 1.07 0.94
N VAL A 294 7.55 -0.17 1.47
CA VAL A 294 6.83 -1.29 0.84
C VAL A 294 5.34 -0.96 0.65
N TRP A 295 4.74 -0.14 1.53
CA TRP A 295 3.33 0.25 1.43
C TRP A 295 3.04 1.06 0.16
N LEU A 296 4.04 1.77 -0.37
CA LEU A 296 3.93 2.60 -1.57
C LEU A 296 4.19 1.83 -2.87
N LEU A 297 4.87 0.69 -2.82
CA LEU A 297 5.34 -0.03 -4.01
C LEU A 297 4.22 -0.44 -4.98
N PRO A 298 3.06 -0.97 -4.55
CA PRO A 298 1.95 -1.27 -5.46
C PRO A 298 1.47 -0.02 -6.20
N ILE A 299 1.43 1.12 -5.51
CA ILE A 299 0.95 2.39 -6.05
C ILE A 299 2.00 3.00 -7.00
N TYR A 300 3.28 2.96 -6.62
CA TYR A 300 4.39 3.42 -7.46
C TYR A 300 4.48 2.62 -8.76
N SER A 301 4.41 1.30 -8.68
CA SER A 301 4.45 0.43 -9.87
C SER A 301 3.26 0.68 -10.80
N LEU A 302 2.08 0.93 -10.26
CA LEU A 302 0.90 1.28 -11.03
C LEU A 302 1.05 2.67 -11.68
N HIS A 303 1.55 3.65 -10.94
CA HIS A 303 1.81 5.00 -11.45
C HIS A 303 2.81 4.99 -12.60
N GLN A 304 3.95 4.27 -12.46
CA GLN A 304 4.93 4.06 -13.52
C GLN A 304 4.33 3.34 -14.73
N SER A 305 3.44 2.38 -14.51
CA SER A 305 2.79 1.63 -15.58
C SER A 305 1.85 2.50 -16.43
N ARG A 306 1.24 3.51 -15.82
CA ARG A 306 0.28 4.41 -16.47
C ARG A 306 0.95 5.64 -17.10
N ASN A 307 2.00 6.16 -16.47
CA ASN A 307 2.64 7.43 -16.84
C ASN A 307 4.11 7.21 -17.22
N LYS A 308 4.47 7.49 -18.47
CA LYS A 308 5.85 7.31 -18.96
C LYS A 308 6.85 8.21 -18.21
N ASN A 309 6.45 9.43 -17.86
CA ASN A 309 7.33 10.40 -17.18
C ASN A 309 7.57 10.03 -15.70
N ALA A 310 6.70 9.21 -15.09
CA ALA A 310 6.87 8.75 -13.72
C ALA A 310 8.06 7.80 -13.56
N SER A 311 8.42 7.05 -14.61
CA SER A 311 9.47 6.03 -14.53
C SER A 311 10.83 6.62 -14.17
N LEU A 312 11.18 7.78 -14.74
CA LEU A 312 12.44 8.46 -14.44
C LEU A 312 12.47 8.93 -12.97
N LEU A 313 11.39 9.56 -12.51
CA LEU A 313 11.32 10.10 -11.15
C LEU A 313 11.40 9.00 -10.10
N VAL A 314 10.69 7.89 -10.30
CA VAL A 314 10.75 6.74 -9.39
C VAL A 314 12.09 6.02 -9.47
N ALA A 315 12.75 5.97 -10.63
CA ALA A 315 14.09 5.42 -10.77
C ALA A 315 15.12 6.28 -10.01
N LEU A 316 15.08 7.60 -10.16
CA LEU A 316 15.94 8.52 -9.40
C LEU A 316 15.69 8.39 -7.89
N PHE A 317 14.44 8.35 -7.46
CA PHE A 317 14.09 8.10 -6.07
C PHE A 317 14.68 6.77 -5.57
N SER A 318 14.56 5.70 -6.35
CA SER A 318 15.07 4.38 -5.98
C SER A 318 16.59 4.38 -5.80
N ILE A 319 17.32 5.07 -6.68
CA ILE A 319 18.78 5.21 -6.58
C ILE A 319 19.17 5.97 -5.31
N VAL A 320 18.55 7.13 -5.06
CA VAL A 320 18.83 7.96 -3.90
C VAL A 320 18.45 7.23 -2.61
N PHE A 321 17.32 6.52 -2.60
CA PHE A 321 16.85 5.72 -1.48
C PHE A 321 17.83 4.60 -1.12
N ILE A 322 18.23 3.80 -2.11
CA ILE A 322 19.18 2.71 -1.91
C ILE A 322 20.51 3.26 -1.40
N PHE A 323 21.01 4.32 -2.02
CA PHE A 323 22.26 4.95 -1.61
C PHE A 323 22.20 5.47 -0.16
N TYR A 324 21.12 6.19 0.21
CA TYR A 324 20.93 6.68 1.59
C TYR A 324 20.89 5.55 2.61
N HIS A 325 20.13 4.48 2.33
CA HIS A 325 20.00 3.37 3.27
C HIS A 325 21.25 2.47 3.30
N LEU A 326 22.01 2.35 2.22
CA LEU A 326 23.31 1.69 2.25
C LEU A 326 24.28 2.42 3.18
N MET A 327 24.16 3.74 3.29
CA MET A 327 25.00 4.53 4.21
C MET A 327 24.60 4.37 5.69
N ASN A 328 23.30 4.20 5.98
CA ASN A 328 22.77 4.38 7.32
C ASN A 328 22.11 3.13 7.94
N SER A 329 22.00 2.01 7.21
CA SER A 329 21.33 0.83 7.72
C SER A 329 22.26 -0.36 7.93
N SER A 330 21.95 -1.19 8.92
CA SER A 330 22.53 -2.50 9.06
C SER A 330 22.29 -3.32 7.79
N GLY A 331 23.36 -3.89 7.23
CA GLY A 331 23.30 -4.63 5.97
C GLY A 331 22.83 -6.08 6.14
N SER A 332 23.23 -6.89 5.18
CA SER A 332 23.07 -8.34 5.21
C SER A 332 24.44 -9.00 5.31
N GLU A 333 24.51 -10.12 6.03
CA GLU A 333 25.66 -11.02 5.98
C GLU A 333 25.60 -11.89 4.72
N ILE A 334 26.77 -12.32 4.25
CA ILE A 334 26.85 -13.33 3.21
C ILE A 334 26.99 -14.71 3.89
N VAL A 335 26.13 -15.65 3.49
CA VAL A 335 26.12 -17.01 4.03
C VAL A 335 27.53 -17.63 3.98
N GLY A 336 28.01 -18.11 5.13
CA GLY A 336 29.28 -18.81 5.28
C GLY A 336 30.56 -17.96 5.30
N ILE A 337 30.46 -16.63 5.18
CA ILE A 337 31.63 -15.76 5.12
C ILE A 337 31.72 -14.82 6.32
N ASN A 338 30.66 -14.63 7.11
CA ASN A 338 30.58 -13.67 8.24
C ASN A 338 31.14 -12.30 7.84
N TYR A 339 30.90 -11.86 6.61
CA TYR A 339 31.44 -10.64 6.04
C TYR A 339 30.31 -9.68 5.68
N TYR A 340 30.45 -8.47 6.14
CA TYR A 340 29.54 -7.38 5.81
C TYR A 340 30.15 -6.59 4.64
N PRO A 341 29.79 -6.87 3.38
CA PRO A 341 30.39 -6.16 2.24
C PRO A 341 30.15 -4.66 2.27
N ILE A 342 29.19 -4.24 3.11
CA ILE A 342 28.82 -2.84 3.26
C ILE A 342 29.73 -2.09 4.23
N GLN A 343 30.45 -2.77 5.15
CA GLN A 343 31.30 -2.09 6.14
C GLN A 343 32.40 -1.25 5.49
N LEU A 344 33.07 -1.79 4.48
CA LEU A 344 34.09 -1.02 3.74
C LEU A 344 33.51 0.22 3.07
N PHE A 345 32.29 0.11 2.53
CA PHE A 345 31.59 1.24 1.92
C PHE A 345 31.13 2.23 2.98
N GLN A 346 30.68 1.77 4.15
CA GLN A 346 30.27 2.60 5.26
C GLN A 346 31.44 3.31 5.90
N GLU A 347 32.58 2.66 6.12
CA GLU A 347 33.79 3.28 6.64
C GLU A 347 34.29 4.42 5.75
N TRP A 348 34.26 4.22 4.42
CA TRP A 348 34.61 5.27 3.47
C TRP A 348 33.61 6.44 3.47
N ILE A 349 32.35 6.19 3.76
CA ILE A 349 31.26 7.19 3.78
C ILE A 349 31.12 7.87 5.15
N LEU A 350 31.47 7.19 6.24
CA LEU A 350 31.44 7.77 7.61
C LEU A 350 32.34 9.01 7.74
N ASP A 351 33.33 9.15 6.86
CA ASP A 351 34.15 10.38 6.73
C ASP A 351 33.40 11.53 6.02
N LEU A 352 32.18 11.29 5.47
CA LEU A 352 31.42 12.35 4.81
C LEU A 352 30.70 13.23 5.82
N ASP A 353 30.75 14.55 5.58
CA ASP A 353 30.11 15.58 6.41
C ASP A 353 28.61 15.24 6.63
N SER A 354 28.13 15.45 7.86
CA SER A 354 26.73 15.32 8.26
C SER A 354 25.76 16.12 7.37
N LYS A 355 26.23 17.22 6.80
CA LYS A 355 25.47 18.01 5.80
C LYS A 355 25.23 17.25 4.51
N PHE A 356 26.17 16.42 4.08
CA PHE A 356 26.02 15.60 2.88
C PHE A 356 24.93 14.54 3.09
N GLN A 357 24.95 13.83 4.24
CA GLN A 357 23.91 12.85 4.58
C GLN A 357 22.52 13.51 4.65
N SER A 358 22.42 14.67 5.30
CA SER A 358 21.19 15.46 5.40
C SER A 358 20.70 15.93 4.02
N SER A 359 21.62 16.27 3.12
CA SER A 359 21.27 16.69 1.75
C SER A 359 20.70 15.54 0.92
N ILE A 360 21.29 14.33 1.03
CA ILE A 360 20.76 13.13 0.36
C ILE A 360 19.39 12.75 0.91
N TYR A 361 19.21 12.79 2.24
CA TYR A 361 17.92 12.56 2.85
C TYR A 361 16.86 13.57 2.38
N SER A 362 17.23 14.85 2.33
CA SER A 362 16.34 15.92 1.83
C SER A 362 15.97 15.71 0.35
N LEU A 363 16.94 15.30 -0.47
CA LEU A 363 16.68 14.95 -1.88
C LEU A 363 15.74 13.76 -2.00
N MET A 364 15.94 12.71 -1.20
CA MET A 364 15.06 11.54 -1.14
C MET A 364 13.63 11.94 -0.80
N LEU A 365 13.43 12.74 0.25
CA LEU A 365 12.11 13.24 0.66
C LEU A 365 11.48 14.12 -0.44
N GLY A 366 12.26 15.00 -1.07
CA GLY A 366 11.80 15.85 -2.15
C GLY A 366 11.30 15.04 -3.36
N LEU A 367 12.05 14.02 -3.79
CA LEU A 367 11.65 13.13 -4.88
C LEU A 367 10.38 12.35 -4.54
N ALA A 368 10.28 11.78 -3.33
CA ALA A 368 9.10 11.06 -2.91
C ALA A 368 7.87 11.98 -2.79
N GLY A 369 8.05 13.21 -2.30
CA GLY A 369 7.00 14.24 -2.27
C GLY A 369 6.50 14.61 -3.68
N LEU A 370 7.40 14.75 -4.64
CA LEU A 370 7.04 14.98 -6.05
C LEU A 370 6.24 13.81 -6.64
N ILE A 371 6.64 12.57 -6.33
CA ILE A 371 5.89 11.37 -6.75
C ILE A 371 4.49 11.38 -6.14
N ALA A 372 4.36 11.65 -4.83
CA ALA A 372 3.06 11.72 -4.15
C ALA A 372 2.14 12.79 -4.78
N LEU A 373 2.68 13.98 -5.09
CA LEU A 373 1.94 15.04 -5.77
C LEU A 373 1.50 14.65 -7.19
N GLN A 374 2.36 13.97 -7.95
CA GLN A 374 2.00 13.46 -9.28
C GLN A 374 0.89 12.41 -9.20
N ILE A 375 0.98 11.48 -8.26
CA ILE A 375 -0.04 10.44 -8.02
C ILE A 375 -1.38 11.10 -7.68
N LEU A 376 -1.41 12.07 -6.78
CA LEU A 376 -2.63 12.80 -6.42
C LEU A 376 -3.23 13.54 -7.62
N ARG A 377 -2.41 14.28 -8.37
CA ARG A 377 -2.82 15.00 -9.56
C ARG A 377 -3.42 14.07 -10.62
N ASP A 378 -2.78 12.92 -10.86
CA ASP A 378 -3.25 11.95 -11.84
C ASP A 378 -4.54 11.28 -11.36
N GLY A 379 -4.66 10.98 -10.06
CA GLY A 379 -5.89 10.47 -9.44
C GLY A 379 -7.06 11.44 -9.56
N ILE A 380 -6.84 12.72 -9.27
CA ILE A 380 -7.87 13.77 -9.43
C ILE A 380 -8.28 13.92 -10.90
N ARG A 381 -7.32 13.94 -11.82
CA ARG A 381 -7.60 14.06 -13.26
C ARG A 381 -8.32 12.84 -13.83
N GLY A 382 -8.03 11.65 -13.31
CA GLY A 382 -8.67 10.38 -13.67
C GLY A 382 -10.05 10.19 -13.04
N ASN A 383 -10.46 11.04 -12.09
CA ASN A 383 -11.78 10.93 -11.49
C ASN A 383 -12.85 11.50 -12.42
N ASP A 384 -13.78 10.65 -12.86
CA ASP A 384 -14.84 11.00 -13.80
C ASP A 384 -15.70 12.17 -13.30
N SER A 385 -15.93 12.29 -11.98
CA SER A 385 -16.69 13.39 -11.40
C SER A 385 -16.03 14.76 -11.63
N TYR A 386 -14.70 14.82 -11.55
CA TYR A 386 -13.95 16.06 -11.82
C TYR A 386 -13.81 16.33 -13.32
N ARG A 387 -13.66 15.28 -14.12
CA ARG A 387 -13.57 15.37 -15.58
C ARG A 387 -14.87 15.87 -16.18
N LEU A 388 -16.01 15.35 -15.73
CA LEU A 388 -17.35 15.75 -16.15
C LEU A 388 -17.75 17.14 -15.62
N GLY A 389 -17.25 17.53 -14.43
CA GLY A 389 -17.50 18.88 -13.89
C GLY A 389 -16.74 20.00 -14.62
N ARG A 390 -15.67 19.65 -15.39
CA ARG A 390 -14.88 20.65 -16.16
C ARG A 390 -15.28 20.74 -17.62
N LYS A 391 -15.81 19.67 -18.20
CA LYS A 391 -16.30 19.65 -19.59
C LYS A 391 -17.63 18.92 -19.60
N PRO A 392 -18.68 19.52 -20.13
CA PRO A 392 -19.96 18.85 -20.25
C PRO A 392 -19.77 17.59 -21.08
N PHE A 393 -20.30 16.48 -20.58
CA PHE A 393 -20.34 15.24 -21.34
C PHE A 393 -21.57 15.28 -22.23
N VAL A 394 -21.36 15.35 -23.53
CA VAL A 394 -22.45 15.43 -24.51
C VAL A 394 -22.65 14.04 -25.11
N VAL A 395 -23.87 13.51 -24.95
CA VAL A 395 -24.31 12.27 -25.59
C VAL A 395 -25.25 12.65 -26.69
N GLY A 396 -24.84 12.38 -27.94
CA GLY A 396 -25.71 12.52 -29.09
C GLY A 396 -26.56 11.24 -29.30
N VAL A 397 -27.89 11.35 -29.27
CA VAL A 397 -28.80 10.26 -29.56
C VAL A 397 -29.49 10.54 -30.89
N SER A 398 -29.20 9.73 -31.91
CA SER A 398 -29.87 9.84 -33.22
C SER A 398 -30.59 8.54 -33.59
N GLY A 399 -31.59 8.63 -34.44
CA GLY A 399 -32.38 7.47 -34.90
C GLY A 399 -33.61 7.90 -35.66
N PHE A 400 -34.26 6.97 -36.29
CA PHE A 400 -35.52 7.21 -37.05
C PHE A 400 -36.64 7.80 -36.18
N TYR A 401 -37.59 8.45 -36.82
CA TYR A 401 -38.81 8.95 -36.16
C TYR A 401 -39.52 7.78 -35.44
N SER A 402 -39.98 8.03 -34.22
CA SER A 402 -40.66 7.02 -33.36
C SER A 402 -39.76 5.84 -32.88
N ALA A 403 -38.46 5.90 -33.02
CA ALA A 403 -37.53 4.86 -32.51
C ALA A 403 -37.33 4.85 -30.99
N GLY A 404 -38.16 5.56 -30.21
CA GLY A 404 -38.06 5.59 -28.74
C GLY A 404 -36.90 6.46 -28.17
N LYS A 405 -36.34 7.38 -28.95
CA LYS A 405 -35.26 8.27 -28.56
C LYS A 405 -35.57 9.04 -27.26
N ASP A 406 -36.78 9.54 -27.15
CA ASP A 406 -37.23 10.35 -26.02
C ASP A 406 -37.27 9.50 -24.71
N ILE A 407 -37.69 8.23 -24.83
CA ILE A 407 -37.69 7.28 -23.71
C ILE A 407 -36.24 6.99 -23.27
N PHE A 408 -35.35 6.79 -24.24
CA PHE A 408 -33.94 6.54 -23.97
C PHE A 408 -33.28 7.75 -23.33
N ASN A 409 -33.48 8.98 -23.84
CA ASN A 409 -32.96 10.23 -23.29
C ASN A 409 -33.44 10.45 -21.88
N ASN A 410 -34.75 10.29 -21.61
CA ASN A 410 -35.30 10.40 -20.26
C ASN A 410 -34.69 9.36 -19.31
N SER A 411 -34.48 8.13 -19.75
CA SER A 411 -33.83 7.08 -18.95
C SER A 411 -32.38 7.44 -18.64
N LEU A 412 -31.63 7.97 -19.61
CA LEU A 412 -30.28 8.44 -19.46
C LEU A 412 -30.22 9.64 -18.49
N ALA A 413 -31.07 10.64 -18.66
CA ALA A 413 -31.17 11.81 -17.79
C ALA A 413 -31.49 11.42 -16.33
N ASN A 414 -32.39 10.43 -16.15
CA ASN A 414 -32.69 9.89 -14.81
C ASN A 414 -31.51 9.15 -14.19
N LEU A 415 -30.71 8.45 -14.98
CA LEU A 415 -29.52 7.72 -14.53
C LEU A 415 -28.43 8.67 -14.00
N PHE A 416 -28.25 9.82 -14.65
CA PHE A 416 -27.31 10.87 -14.21
C PHE A 416 -27.91 11.81 -13.16
N GLY A 417 -29.23 11.79 -12.97
CA GLY A 417 -29.99 12.66 -12.07
C GLY A 417 -30.42 13.96 -12.73
N LYS A 418 -31.68 14.33 -12.56
CA LYS A 418 -32.34 15.51 -13.18
C LYS A 418 -31.64 16.86 -12.94
N ARG A 419 -30.83 16.97 -11.89
CA ARG A 419 -30.03 18.19 -11.60
C ARG A 419 -28.68 18.22 -12.31
N SER A 420 -28.25 17.11 -12.88
CA SER A 420 -26.91 16.95 -13.48
C SER A 420 -26.96 16.72 -14.99
N ALA A 421 -28.11 16.51 -15.56
CA ALA A 421 -28.32 16.30 -16.98
C ALA A 421 -29.32 17.31 -17.54
N ILE A 422 -28.99 17.89 -18.68
CA ILE A 422 -29.87 18.76 -19.46
C ILE A 422 -30.13 18.02 -20.75
N GLU A 423 -31.38 17.80 -21.07
CA GLU A 423 -31.83 17.27 -22.37
C GLU A 423 -32.02 18.45 -23.32
N ILE A 424 -31.37 18.36 -24.47
CA ILE A 424 -31.49 19.35 -25.53
C ILE A 424 -32.06 18.61 -26.75
N CYS A 425 -33.26 18.98 -27.15
CA CYS A 425 -33.91 18.41 -28.32
C CYS A 425 -33.63 19.29 -29.54
N GLY A 426 -33.36 18.68 -30.69
CA GLY A 426 -33.15 19.43 -31.94
C GLY A 426 -34.35 20.33 -32.29
N LYS A 427 -35.56 19.97 -31.85
CA LYS A 427 -36.77 20.79 -31.99
C LYS A 427 -36.66 22.13 -31.28
N ASP A 428 -35.91 22.23 -30.20
CA ASP A 428 -35.75 23.46 -29.40
C ASP A 428 -34.96 24.56 -30.15
N TYR A 429 -34.28 24.16 -31.23
CA TYR A 429 -33.49 25.06 -32.07
C TYR A 429 -34.15 25.40 -33.41
N TYR A 430 -35.36 24.90 -33.66
CA TYR A 430 -36.06 25.29 -34.87
C TYR A 430 -36.59 26.72 -34.76
N HIS A 431 -36.12 27.55 -35.69
CA HIS A 431 -36.49 28.97 -35.74
C HIS A 431 -37.97 29.12 -36.20
N TRP A 432 -38.48 28.11 -36.88
CA TRP A 432 -39.83 28.09 -37.42
C TRP A 432 -40.58 26.83 -36.99
N ASP A 433 -41.83 26.98 -36.62
CA ASP A 433 -42.71 25.84 -36.34
C ASP A 433 -42.94 25.04 -37.66
N GLN A 434 -43.15 23.74 -37.55
CA GLN A 434 -43.41 22.84 -38.68
C GLN A 434 -44.69 23.23 -39.47
N SER A 435 -45.63 23.94 -38.84
CA SER A 435 -46.81 24.52 -39.46
C SER A 435 -46.53 25.81 -40.23
N SER A 436 -45.38 26.42 -40.06
CA SER A 436 -44.98 27.68 -40.73
C SER A 436 -44.68 27.46 -42.23
N PRO A 437 -45.13 28.37 -43.10
CA PRO A 437 -44.76 28.33 -44.52
C PRO A 437 -43.24 28.32 -44.79
N MET A 438 -42.47 28.96 -43.87
CA MET A 438 -41.00 29.03 -43.99
C MET A 438 -40.32 27.66 -43.73
N TRP A 439 -40.95 26.76 -42.99
CA TRP A 439 -40.43 25.39 -42.83
C TRP A 439 -40.34 24.64 -44.15
N LYS A 440 -41.30 24.84 -45.08
CA LYS A 440 -41.32 24.19 -46.40
C LYS A 440 -40.28 24.75 -47.38
N THR A 441 -39.69 25.90 -47.09
CA THR A 441 -38.69 26.55 -47.94
C THR A 441 -37.26 26.30 -47.51
N VAL A 442 -37.03 25.79 -46.25
CA VAL A 442 -35.70 25.56 -45.68
C VAL A 442 -35.37 24.07 -45.57
N THR A 443 -36.36 23.21 -45.64
CA THR A 443 -36.19 21.74 -45.73
C THR A 443 -36.35 21.23 -47.14
#